data_54756cec584c5c48c86d02b03bd55c82
#
_entry.id   54756cec584c5c48c86d02b03bd55c82
#
_cell.length_a   1.000
_cell.length_b   1.000
_cell.length_c   1.000
_cell.angle_alpha   90.00
_cell.angle_beta   90.00
_cell.angle_gamma   90.00
#
_symmetry.space_group_name_H-M   'P 1'
#
loop_
_entity.id
_entity.type
_entity.pdbx_description
1 polymer ?
#
loop_
_entity_poly.entity_id
_entity_poly.type
_entity_poly.pdbx_seq_one_letter_code
_entity_poly.pdbx_strand_id
1 'polypeptide(L)'
;MSEQQIQKVKVNRLAHVGVWSEDVATQARFYRQVMGFDVRAVTDSSTGRAMMVEEANAFLALGDEHHSLALFEDVRPGSGNGRRPMQRTRLHHLAFEVDTDAELAALAARLQMANITLSLEPRDGNPDMGDTLWFSDPDGNRVEISVTPDSLQLYTAATGQGRGRRPTGLQHIALQTARLETMVEFYTEALGFDISDCLLRECVWLRCNSDHHTLILMQGNQGIDHIGFALPDGTALLAWADHLSRHRTPLLWGPGRHGAGNDLFLRFADPEGIQIELSAGLQQY
;
A
#
# COMPACT_ATOMS: atom_id res chain seq x y z
N MET A 1 8.08 3.42 41.84
CA MET A 1 8.03 2.64 40.61
C MET A 1 8.30 3.63 39.50
N SER A 2 9.46 3.53 38.85
CA SER A 2 9.93 4.44 37.84
C SER A 2 8.97 4.39 36.65
N GLU A 3 8.57 5.55 36.14
CA GLU A 3 7.98 5.74 34.83
C GLU A 3 9.00 5.24 33.79
N GLN A 4 8.99 3.92 33.53
CA GLN A 4 9.61 3.40 32.33
C GLN A 4 8.82 4.04 31.16
N GLN A 5 9.51 4.85 30.39
CA GLN A 5 9.05 5.34 29.09
C GLN A 5 8.38 4.15 28.37
N ILE A 6 7.06 4.19 28.29
CA ILE A 6 6.30 3.33 27.37
C ILE A 6 6.78 3.79 26.00
N GLN A 7 7.72 3.05 25.44
CA GLN A 7 8.19 3.29 24.08
C GLN A 7 6.93 3.31 23.21
N LYS A 8 6.66 4.43 22.56
CA LYS A 8 5.44 4.62 21.76
C LYS A 8 5.52 3.60 20.63
N VAL A 9 4.85 2.46 20.80
CA VAL A 9 4.75 1.44 19.74
C VAL A 9 4.20 2.10 18.51
N LYS A 10 4.86 1.90 17.38
CA LYS A 10 4.45 2.42 16.08
C LYS A 10 4.57 1.34 15.02
N VAL A 11 3.78 1.46 13.99
CA VAL A 11 4.00 0.70 12.76
C VAL A 11 5.33 1.15 12.14
N ASN A 12 6.02 0.26 11.45
CA ASN A 12 7.37 0.50 10.94
C ASN A 12 7.46 0.49 9.41
N ARG A 13 6.45 -0.07 8.72
CA ARG A 13 6.47 -0.21 7.27
C ARG A 13 5.05 -0.27 6.68
N LEU A 14 4.86 0.30 5.50
CA LEU A 14 3.74 -0.03 4.62
C LEU A 14 4.08 -1.35 3.92
N ALA A 15 3.36 -2.41 4.27
CA ALA A 15 3.62 -3.75 3.75
C ALA A 15 3.03 -3.92 2.35
N HIS A 16 1.75 -3.60 2.20
CA HIS A 16 1.07 -3.67 0.91
C HIS A 16 -0.15 -2.74 0.86
N VAL A 17 -0.67 -2.58 -0.35
CA VAL A 17 -1.92 -1.87 -0.63
C VAL A 17 -2.86 -2.83 -1.34
N GLY A 18 -4.07 -3.00 -0.82
CA GLY A 18 -5.15 -3.70 -1.51
C GLY A 18 -6.02 -2.71 -2.29
N VAL A 19 -6.34 -3.02 -3.53
CA VAL A 19 -7.20 -2.20 -4.38
C VAL A 19 -8.33 -3.01 -5.02
N TRP A 20 -9.48 -2.37 -5.19
CA TRP A 20 -10.59 -2.91 -5.97
C TRP A 20 -10.32 -2.75 -7.46
N SER A 21 -10.54 -3.81 -8.23
CA SER A 21 -10.34 -3.86 -9.68
C SER A 21 -11.61 -4.35 -10.37
N GLU A 22 -11.97 -3.71 -11.47
CA GLU A 22 -13.08 -4.15 -12.33
C GLU A 22 -12.67 -5.26 -13.31
N ASP A 23 -11.34 -5.33 -13.62
CA ASP A 23 -10.74 -6.35 -14.48
C ASP A 23 -9.36 -6.74 -13.92
N VAL A 24 -9.37 -7.63 -12.94
CA VAL A 24 -8.16 -8.13 -12.25
C VAL A 24 -7.14 -8.70 -13.25
N ALA A 25 -7.59 -9.40 -14.29
CA ALA A 25 -6.69 -10.02 -15.27
C ALA A 25 -5.94 -8.97 -16.11
N THR A 26 -6.62 -7.90 -16.56
CA THR A 26 -5.98 -6.80 -17.29
C THR A 26 -5.03 -6.01 -16.39
N GLN A 27 -5.42 -5.72 -15.16
CA GLN A 27 -4.58 -5.06 -14.17
C GLN A 27 -3.33 -5.88 -13.85
N ALA A 28 -3.48 -7.16 -13.50
CA ALA A 28 -2.35 -8.05 -13.21
C ALA A 28 -1.39 -8.16 -14.39
N ARG A 29 -1.91 -8.22 -15.63
CA ARG A 29 -1.10 -8.22 -16.84
C ARG A 29 -0.27 -6.95 -16.97
N PHE A 30 -0.85 -5.78 -16.71
CA PHE A 30 -0.16 -4.50 -16.73
C PHE A 30 0.98 -4.47 -15.70
N TYR A 31 0.69 -4.78 -14.44
CA TYR A 31 1.71 -4.78 -13.39
C TYR A 31 2.82 -5.78 -13.68
N ARG A 32 2.50 -6.95 -14.24
CA ARG A 32 3.51 -7.94 -14.62
C ARG A 32 4.36 -7.49 -15.82
N GLN A 33 3.74 -7.00 -16.88
CA GLN A 33 4.44 -6.73 -18.15
C GLN A 33 5.08 -5.35 -18.22
N VAL A 34 4.45 -4.34 -17.61
CA VAL A 34 4.93 -2.96 -17.62
C VAL A 34 5.72 -2.65 -16.34
N MET A 35 5.21 -3.07 -15.19
CA MET A 35 5.81 -2.75 -13.89
C MET A 35 6.79 -3.82 -13.38
N GLY A 36 6.86 -4.99 -14.02
CA GLY A 36 7.79 -6.06 -13.67
C GLY A 36 7.47 -6.83 -12.39
N PHE A 37 6.22 -6.75 -11.91
CA PHE A 37 5.79 -7.52 -10.73
C PHE A 37 5.76 -9.03 -11.00
N ASP A 38 6.10 -9.80 -10.00
CA ASP A 38 5.81 -11.22 -9.96
C ASP A 38 4.38 -11.46 -9.48
N VAL A 39 3.67 -12.39 -10.12
CA VAL A 39 2.33 -12.80 -9.68
C VAL A 39 2.47 -13.98 -8.74
N ARG A 40 1.98 -13.86 -7.51
CA ARG A 40 1.97 -14.94 -6.51
C ARG A 40 0.69 -15.77 -6.66
N ALA A 41 0.81 -17.09 -6.47
CA ALA A 41 -0.36 -17.96 -6.43
C ALA A 41 -1.09 -17.80 -5.09
N VAL A 42 -2.41 -17.76 -5.15
CA VAL A 42 -3.23 -18.00 -3.96
C VAL A 42 -3.43 -19.51 -3.84
N THR A 43 -3.09 -20.07 -2.69
CA THR A 43 -3.38 -21.46 -2.39
C THR A 43 -4.77 -21.53 -1.74
N ASP A 44 -5.69 -22.26 -2.35
CA ASP A 44 -6.95 -22.57 -1.69
C ASP A 44 -6.67 -23.45 -0.47
N SER A 45 -6.85 -22.89 0.73
CA SER A 45 -6.60 -23.55 2.00
C SER A 45 -7.46 -24.83 2.21
N SER A 46 -8.59 -24.95 1.49
CA SER A 46 -9.48 -26.11 1.61
C SER A 46 -9.04 -27.30 0.75
N THR A 47 -8.34 -27.05 -0.36
CA THR A 47 -7.95 -28.07 -1.34
C THR A 47 -6.44 -28.25 -1.47
N GLY A 48 -5.62 -27.36 -0.88
CA GLY A 48 -4.16 -27.33 -1.05
C GLY A 48 -3.73 -27.07 -2.51
N ARG A 49 -4.66 -26.68 -3.38
CA ARG A 49 -4.42 -26.48 -4.80
C ARG A 49 -4.08 -25.01 -5.08
N ALA A 50 -2.99 -24.75 -5.78
CA ALA A 50 -2.72 -23.41 -6.28
C ALA A 50 -3.86 -22.98 -7.22
N MET A 51 -4.62 -21.97 -6.84
CA MET A 51 -5.60 -21.37 -7.72
C MET A 51 -4.86 -20.50 -8.73
N MET A 52 -5.11 -20.72 -10.01
CA MET A 52 -4.66 -19.81 -11.04
C MET A 52 -5.39 -18.49 -10.83
N VAL A 53 -4.61 -17.43 -10.64
CA VAL A 53 -4.97 -16.09 -10.18
C VAL A 53 -5.91 -15.31 -11.12
N GLU A 54 -6.50 -15.94 -12.10
CA GLU A 54 -7.23 -15.21 -13.17
C GLU A 54 -8.70 -14.95 -12.86
N GLU A 55 -9.24 -15.40 -11.71
CA GLU A 55 -10.70 -15.40 -11.54
C GLU A 55 -11.27 -14.46 -10.48
N ALA A 56 -10.53 -14.02 -9.43
CA ALA A 56 -11.09 -13.10 -8.44
C ALA A 56 -10.09 -12.16 -7.75
N ASN A 57 -8.85 -12.59 -7.48
CA ASN A 57 -7.85 -11.79 -6.78
C ASN A 57 -6.44 -12.03 -7.35
N ALA A 58 -5.57 -11.02 -7.33
CA ALA A 58 -4.17 -11.15 -7.72
C ALA A 58 -3.24 -10.53 -6.69
N PHE A 59 -2.23 -11.29 -6.28
CA PHE A 59 -1.18 -10.83 -5.37
C PHE A 59 0.11 -10.57 -6.17
N LEU A 60 0.62 -9.36 -6.09
CA LEU A 60 1.68 -8.84 -6.93
C LEU A 60 2.89 -8.43 -6.08
N ALA A 61 4.05 -9.06 -6.30
CA ALA A 61 5.27 -8.86 -5.54
C ALA A 61 6.38 -8.21 -6.37
N LEU A 62 7.20 -7.38 -5.74
CA LEU A 62 8.39 -6.76 -6.35
C LEU A 62 9.69 -7.48 -5.99
N GLY A 63 9.69 -8.23 -4.89
CA GLY A 63 10.85 -8.93 -4.36
C GLY A 63 10.48 -10.27 -3.73
N ASP A 64 11.06 -10.53 -2.58
CA ASP A 64 10.83 -11.77 -1.84
C ASP A 64 9.61 -11.70 -0.90
N GLU A 65 8.98 -10.53 -0.76
CA GLU A 65 7.73 -10.38 0.00
C GLU A 65 6.58 -11.18 -0.63
N HIS A 66 5.54 -11.45 0.15
CA HIS A 66 4.34 -12.11 -0.37
C HIS A 66 3.71 -11.27 -1.48
N HIS A 67 3.46 -10.00 -1.21
CA HIS A 67 2.98 -9.04 -2.19
C HIS A 67 3.19 -7.60 -1.69
N SER A 68 3.33 -6.67 -2.63
CA SER A 68 3.31 -5.22 -2.38
C SER A 68 1.98 -4.60 -2.81
N LEU A 69 1.27 -5.28 -3.73
CA LEU A 69 -0.03 -4.84 -4.22
C LEU A 69 -0.95 -6.04 -4.34
N ALA A 70 -2.18 -5.91 -3.84
CA ALA A 70 -3.23 -6.90 -3.98
C ALA A 70 -4.41 -6.33 -4.79
N LEU A 71 -4.86 -7.05 -5.80
CA LEU A 71 -6.01 -6.71 -6.61
C LEU A 71 -7.19 -7.60 -6.21
N PHE A 72 -8.32 -6.98 -5.90
CA PHE A 72 -9.56 -7.66 -5.52
C PHE A 72 -10.65 -7.34 -6.53
N GLU A 73 -11.36 -8.36 -7.02
CA GLU A 73 -12.49 -8.14 -7.91
C GLU A 73 -13.57 -7.27 -7.26
N ASP A 74 -13.96 -6.18 -7.94
CA ASP A 74 -15.02 -5.30 -7.45
C ASP A 74 -16.41 -5.89 -7.72
N VAL A 75 -16.85 -6.76 -6.83
CA VAL A 75 -18.20 -7.36 -6.85
C VAL A 75 -19.26 -6.49 -6.16
N ARG A 76 -18.91 -5.28 -5.72
CA ARG A 76 -19.84 -4.38 -5.02
C ARG A 76 -20.99 -3.97 -5.95
N PRO A 77 -22.25 -3.82 -5.46
CA PRO A 77 -23.39 -3.44 -6.28
C PRO A 77 -23.13 -2.16 -7.09
N GLY A 78 -23.32 -2.22 -8.42
CA GLY A 78 -23.09 -1.09 -9.34
C GLY A 78 -21.67 -1.01 -9.92
N SER A 79 -20.78 -1.96 -9.64
CA SER A 79 -19.60 -2.24 -10.45
C SER A 79 -20.06 -2.92 -11.75
N GLY A 80 -19.43 -2.61 -12.88
CA GLY A 80 -19.68 -3.34 -14.15
C GLY A 80 -20.61 -2.68 -15.17
N ASN A 81 -21.23 -1.52 -14.92
CA ASN A 81 -22.10 -0.85 -15.89
C ASN A 81 -21.52 0.43 -16.53
N GLY A 82 -20.19 0.59 -16.55
CA GLY A 82 -19.51 1.71 -17.23
C GLY A 82 -19.86 3.12 -16.69
N ARG A 83 -20.75 3.21 -15.73
CA ARG A 83 -21.06 4.43 -14.97
C ARG A 83 -20.56 4.26 -13.55
N ARG A 84 -19.32 4.68 -13.30
CA ARG A 84 -18.79 4.80 -11.92
C ARG A 84 -19.73 5.72 -11.14
N PRO A 85 -20.24 5.29 -9.97
CA PRO A 85 -20.69 6.25 -8.99
C PRO A 85 -19.48 7.15 -8.69
N MET A 86 -19.62 8.44 -8.81
CA MET A 86 -18.55 9.46 -8.69
C MET A 86 -17.83 9.48 -7.33
N GLN A 87 -18.04 8.51 -6.45
CA GLN A 87 -17.62 8.52 -5.03
C GLN A 87 -17.11 7.17 -4.50
N ARG A 88 -16.75 6.20 -5.33
CA ARG A 88 -16.21 4.95 -4.78
C ARG A 88 -14.70 5.01 -4.70
N THR A 89 -14.18 4.91 -3.47
CA THR A 89 -12.76 4.65 -3.26
C THR A 89 -12.39 3.31 -3.89
N ARG A 90 -11.27 3.30 -4.61
CA ARG A 90 -10.66 2.07 -5.11
C ARG A 90 -9.85 1.34 -4.04
N LEU A 91 -9.62 1.97 -2.91
CA LEU A 91 -8.90 1.37 -1.81
C LEU A 91 -9.73 0.23 -1.21
N HIS A 92 -9.15 -0.98 -1.16
CA HIS A 92 -9.67 -2.12 -0.42
C HIS A 92 -9.15 -2.07 1.01
N HIS A 93 -7.84 -1.95 1.21
CA HIS A 93 -7.21 -1.80 2.52
C HIS A 93 -5.78 -1.27 2.42
N LEU A 94 -5.27 -0.80 3.56
CA LEU A 94 -3.86 -0.51 3.81
C LEU A 94 -3.31 -1.56 4.76
N ALA A 95 -2.13 -2.08 4.49
CA ALA A 95 -1.46 -3.01 5.39
C ALA A 95 -0.14 -2.42 5.89
N PHE A 96 0.02 -2.38 7.20
CA PHE A 96 1.26 -1.98 7.86
C PHE A 96 1.81 -3.12 8.69
N GLU A 97 3.07 -3.01 9.10
CA GLU A 97 3.74 -4.01 9.93
C GLU A 97 4.31 -3.39 11.20
N VAL A 98 4.45 -4.27 12.19
CA VAL A 98 5.25 -4.09 13.42
C VAL A 98 6.31 -5.19 13.48
N ASP A 99 7.34 -5.02 14.33
CA ASP A 99 8.45 -5.98 14.37
C ASP A 99 8.13 -7.25 15.20
N THR A 100 7.23 -7.14 16.20
CA THR A 100 7.01 -8.22 17.16
C THR A 100 5.53 -8.40 17.53
N ASP A 101 5.17 -9.62 17.98
CA ASP A 101 3.85 -9.91 18.56
C ASP A 101 3.54 -9.03 19.78
N ALA A 102 4.56 -8.68 20.58
CA ALA A 102 4.40 -7.80 21.72
C ALA A 102 3.99 -6.38 21.30
N GLU A 103 4.54 -5.88 20.20
CA GLU A 103 4.15 -4.59 19.62
C GLU A 103 2.75 -4.64 19.02
N LEU A 104 2.39 -5.73 18.34
CA LEU A 104 1.04 -5.94 17.82
C LEU A 104 0.01 -5.93 18.97
N ALA A 105 0.28 -6.64 20.05
CA ALA A 105 -0.58 -6.69 21.24
C ALA A 105 -0.69 -5.30 21.92
N ALA A 106 0.41 -4.57 22.03
CA ALA A 106 0.41 -3.22 22.61
C ALA A 106 -0.36 -2.21 21.73
N LEU A 107 -0.24 -2.34 20.41
CA LEU A 107 -1.00 -1.54 19.45
C LEU A 107 -2.50 -1.85 19.55
N ALA A 108 -2.87 -3.14 19.61
CA ALA A 108 -4.26 -3.57 19.78
C ALA A 108 -4.87 -2.98 21.07
N ALA A 109 -4.15 -3.04 22.21
CA ALA A 109 -4.60 -2.47 23.46
C ALA A 109 -4.83 -0.94 23.37
N ARG A 110 -3.92 -0.21 22.69
CA ARG A 110 -4.05 1.24 22.47
C ARG A 110 -5.27 1.58 21.62
N LEU A 111 -5.51 0.85 20.54
CA LEU A 111 -6.67 1.03 19.66
C LEU A 111 -7.99 0.75 20.41
N GLN A 112 -8.02 -0.31 21.24
CA GLN A 112 -9.18 -0.61 22.08
C GLN A 112 -9.45 0.49 23.13
N MET A 113 -8.41 1.04 23.75
CA MET A 113 -8.55 2.19 24.67
C MET A 113 -9.10 3.44 23.95
N ALA A 114 -8.83 3.60 22.66
CA ALA A 114 -9.40 4.63 21.81
C ALA A 114 -10.82 4.28 21.30
N ASN A 115 -11.44 3.20 21.80
CA ASN A 115 -12.75 2.68 21.36
C ASN A 115 -12.83 2.29 19.89
N ILE A 116 -11.73 1.88 19.30
CA ILE A 116 -11.70 1.36 17.92
C ILE A 116 -12.05 -0.12 17.95
N THR A 117 -13.03 -0.50 17.13
CA THR A 117 -13.43 -1.92 16.98
C THR A 117 -12.36 -2.66 16.20
N LEU A 118 -11.90 -3.77 16.76
CA LEU A 118 -10.86 -4.63 16.19
C LEU A 118 -11.44 -5.99 15.80
N SER A 119 -10.90 -6.58 14.73
CA SER A 119 -11.03 -8.02 14.43
C SER A 119 -9.64 -8.64 14.27
N LEU A 120 -9.53 -9.94 14.56
CA LEU A 120 -8.37 -10.76 14.24
C LEU A 120 -8.78 -11.69 13.12
N GLU A 121 -8.00 -11.71 12.07
CA GLU A 121 -8.23 -12.57 10.89
C GLU A 121 -6.91 -13.28 10.54
N PRO A 122 -6.96 -14.53 10.04
CA PRO A 122 -5.77 -15.19 9.54
C PRO A 122 -5.10 -14.37 8.45
N ARG A 123 -3.78 -14.21 8.50
CA ARG A 123 -3.01 -13.48 7.50
C ARG A 123 -3.25 -14.10 6.12
N ASP A 124 -3.65 -13.28 5.14
CA ASP A 124 -3.97 -13.72 3.78
C ASP A 124 -4.97 -14.89 3.71
N GLY A 125 -5.83 -15.03 4.74
CA GLY A 125 -6.76 -16.12 4.89
C GLY A 125 -6.11 -17.48 5.22
N ASN A 126 -4.82 -17.50 5.55
CA ASN A 126 -4.07 -18.71 5.89
C ASN A 126 -3.77 -18.76 7.41
N PRO A 127 -4.42 -19.67 8.19
CA PRO A 127 -4.20 -19.80 9.63
C PRO A 127 -2.75 -20.11 10.03
N ASP A 128 -1.96 -20.71 9.13
CA ASP A 128 -0.56 -21.05 9.39
C ASP A 128 0.38 -19.83 9.32
N MET A 129 -0.12 -18.69 8.84
CA MET A 129 0.67 -17.45 8.69
C MET A 129 0.52 -16.47 9.85
N GLY A 130 -0.16 -16.89 10.93
CA GLY A 130 -0.48 -16.03 12.07
C GLY A 130 -1.68 -15.12 11.83
N ASP A 131 -2.08 -14.43 12.88
CA ASP A 131 -3.23 -13.53 12.85
C ASP A 131 -2.80 -12.11 12.48
N THR A 132 -3.68 -11.39 11.80
CA THR A 132 -3.57 -9.98 11.52
C THR A 132 -4.66 -9.20 12.26
N LEU A 133 -4.33 -7.99 12.67
CA LEU A 133 -5.24 -7.09 13.33
C LEU A 133 -5.91 -6.18 12.31
N TRP A 134 -7.24 -6.18 12.28
CA TRP A 134 -8.04 -5.37 11.37
C TRP A 134 -8.88 -4.33 12.09
N PHE A 135 -8.99 -3.15 11.53
CA PHE A 135 -9.86 -2.07 11.97
C PHE A 135 -10.16 -1.11 10.80
N SER A 136 -10.94 -0.06 11.08
CA SER A 136 -11.18 1.02 10.14
C SER A 136 -10.60 2.32 10.66
N ASP A 137 -9.99 3.11 9.77
CA ASP A 137 -9.63 4.49 10.05
C ASP A 137 -10.87 5.40 10.11
N PRO A 138 -10.75 6.69 10.46
CA PRO A 138 -11.91 7.58 10.53
C PRO A 138 -12.69 7.74 9.22
N ASP A 139 -12.07 7.56 8.06
CA ASP A 139 -12.75 7.59 6.76
C ASP A 139 -13.42 6.26 6.39
N GLY A 140 -13.26 5.23 7.24
CA GLY A 140 -13.77 3.88 7.01
C GLY A 140 -12.89 3.05 6.08
N ASN A 141 -11.66 3.48 5.79
CA ASN A 141 -10.71 2.64 5.09
C ASN A 141 -10.29 1.48 6.00
N ARG A 142 -10.29 0.26 5.48
CA ARG A 142 -9.79 -0.90 6.23
C ARG A 142 -8.28 -0.81 6.39
N VAL A 143 -7.81 -1.08 7.59
CA VAL A 143 -6.38 -1.11 7.93
C VAL A 143 -6.05 -2.48 8.52
N GLU A 144 -5.01 -3.08 7.99
CA GLU A 144 -4.42 -4.32 8.47
C GLU A 144 -3.10 -4.03 9.17
N ILE A 145 -2.86 -4.69 10.30
CA ILE A 145 -1.55 -4.70 10.94
C ILE A 145 -1.11 -6.15 11.14
N SER A 146 0.09 -6.46 10.71
CA SER A 146 0.71 -7.78 10.89
C SER A 146 2.12 -7.66 11.48
N VAL A 147 2.65 -8.77 11.96
CA VAL A 147 4.05 -8.85 12.39
C VAL A 147 4.91 -9.17 11.17
N THR A 148 6.05 -8.48 11.06
CA THR A 148 7.02 -8.79 9.99
C THR A 148 7.46 -10.26 10.10
N PRO A 149 7.34 -11.06 9.04
CA PRO A 149 7.69 -12.48 9.13
C PRO A 149 9.19 -12.68 9.35
N ASP A 150 9.57 -13.56 10.27
CA ASP A 150 10.95 -13.94 10.57
C ASP A 150 11.68 -14.62 9.41
N SER A 151 10.94 -15.18 8.46
CA SER A 151 11.51 -15.79 7.26
C SER A 151 10.55 -15.73 6.07
N LEU A 152 11.10 -15.37 4.92
CA LEU A 152 10.44 -15.40 3.61
C LEU A 152 10.14 -16.82 3.09
N GLN A 153 10.46 -17.85 3.85
CA GLN A 153 10.30 -19.26 3.44
C GLN A 153 8.85 -19.75 3.34
N LEU A 154 7.90 -18.95 3.82
CA LEU A 154 6.47 -19.31 3.81
C LEU A 154 5.77 -19.01 2.47
N TYR A 155 6.45 -18.31 1.56
CA TYR A 155 5.82 -17.92 0.30
C TYR A 155 6.10 -18.91 -0.82
N THR A 156 5.03 -19.38 -1.45
CA THR A 156 5.12 -20.24 -2.62
C THR A 156 5.86 -19.54 -3.76
N ALA A 157 6.64 -20.31 -4.54
CA ALA A 157 7.33 -19.80 -5.72
C ALA A 157 6.36 -19.03 -6.63
N ALA A 158 6.85 -17.92 -7.18
CA ALA A 158 6.08 -17.10 -8.12
C ALA A 158 5.56 -17.96 -9.28
N THR A 159 4.26 -17.92 -9.54
CA THR A 159 3.63 -18.63 -10.67
C THR A 159 3.85 -17.92 -12.00
N GLY A 160 4.28 -16.65 -11.96
CA GLY A 160 4.61 -15.87 -13.13
C GLY A 160 5.66 -14.82 -12.78
N GLN A 161 6.88 -14.99 -13.29
CA GLN A 161 7.91 -13.98 -13.11
C GLN A 161 7.62 -12.74 -13.94
N GLY A 162 7.77 -11.57 -13.32
CA GLY A 162 7.81 -10.29 -13.99
C GLY A 162 8.99 -10.24 -14.94
N ARG A 163 8.80 -9.59 -16.09
CA ARG A 163 9.85 -9.46 -17.12
C ARG A 163 10.24 -8.00 -17.26
N GLY A 164 11.53 -7.74 -17.21
CA GLY A 164 12.08 -6.43 -17.52
C GLY A 164 12.34 -5.56 -16.30
N ARG A 165 12.08 -4.25 -16.46
CA ARG A 165 12.36 -3.25 -15.45
C ARG A 165 11.30 -3.30 -14.35
N ARG A 166 11.74 -3.23 -13.08
CA ARG A 166 10.84 -3.17 -11.92
C ARG A 166 11.30 -2.13 -10.89
N PRO A 167 10.38 -1.53 -10.11
CA PRO A 167 10.72 -0.76 -8.92
C PRO A 167 11.44 -1.60 -7.87
N THR A 168 12.07 -0.94 -6.90
CA THR A 168 12.77 -1.62 -5.80
C THR A 168 11.84 -2.02 -4.66
N GLY A 169 10.68 -1.40 -4.54
CA GLY A 169 9.68 -1.71 -3.51
C GLY A 169 8.54 -0.71 -3.47
N LEU A 170 7.50 -1.06 -2.72
CA LEU A 170 6.44 -0.12 -2.33
C LEU A 170 7.04 0.89 -1.36
N GLN A 171 6.75 2.18 -1.56
CA GLN A 171 7.33 3.25 -0.76
C GLN A 171 6.27 3.99 0.06
N HIS A 172 5.22 4.48 -0.60
CA HIS A 172 4.20 5.28 0.06
C HIS A 172 2.83 5.15 -0.63
N ILE A 173 1.82 5.62 0.07
CA ILE A 173 0.49 5.87 -0.50
C ILE A 173 0.02 7.27 -0.16
N ALA A 174 -0.63 7.94 -1.10
CA ALA A 174 -1.31 9.19 -0.88
C ALA A 174 -2.83 8.99 -0.92
N LEU A 175 -3.50 9.45 0.12
CA LEU A 175 -4.94 9.41 0.25
C LEU A 175 -5.53 10.81 0.28
N GLN A 176 -6.64 11.00 -0.40
CA GLN A 176 -7.49 12.17 -0.27
C GLN A 176 -8.56 11.93 0.79
N THR A 177 -8.84 12.94 1.60
CA THR A 177 -9.84 12.92 2.67
C THR A 177 -10.50 14.28 2.83
N ALA A 178 -11.80 14.29 3.14
CA ALA A 178 -12.50 15.52 3.54
C ALA A 178 -12.26 15.88 5.02
N ARG A 179 -11.60 15.00 5.80
CA ARG A 179 -11.39 15.12 7.26
C ARG A 179 -9.91 15.08 7.61
N LEU A 180 -9.09 15.91 6.93
CA LEU A 180 -7.64 15.87 7.01
C LEU A 180 -7.12 15.88 8.46
N GLU A 181 -7.60 16.80 9.30
CA GLU A 181 -7.16 16.93 10.70
C GLU A 181 -7.46 15.66 11.51
N THR A 182 -8.66 15.09 11.38
CA THR A 182 -9.06 13.85 12.08
C THR A 182 -8.21 12.64 11.63
N MET A 183 -7.91 12.55 10.33
CA MET A 183 -7.07 11.49 9.80
C MET A 183 -5.63 11.62 10.29
N VAL A 184 -5.07 12.84 10.29
CA VAL A 184 -3.72 13.10 10.82
C VAL A 184 -3.65 12.72 12.30
N GLU A 185 -4.60 13.17 13.13
CA GLU A 185 -4.68 12.82 14.55
C GLU A 185 -4.73 11.29 14.74
N PHE A 186 -5.56 10.61 13.97
CA PHE A 186 -5.67 9.16 14.06
C PHE A 186 -4.35 8.45 13.76
N TYR A 187 -3.71 8.74 12.63
CA TYR A 187 -2.46 8.07 12.26
C TYR A 187 -1.30 8.42 13.21
N THR A 188 -1.24 9.64 13.73
CA THR A 188 -0.19 10.03 14.67
C THR A 188 -0.41 9.47 16.08
N GLU A 189 -1.63 9.53 16.62
CA GLU A 189 -1.90 9.10 18.00
C GLU A 189 -2.15 7.59 18.12
N ALA A 190 -2.94 7.03 17.19
CA ALA A 190 -3.30 5.61 17.25
C ALA A 190 -2.21 4.69 16.67
N LEU A 191 -1.56 5.05 15.56
CA LEU A 191 -0.58 4.21 14.88
C LEU A 191 0.87 4.65 15.08
N GLY A 192 1.09 5.84 15.66
CA GLY A 192 2.41 6.32 16.04
C GLY A 192 3.22 6.93 14.91
N PHE A 193 2.57 7.35 13.81
CA PHE A 193 3.26 8.09 12.75
C PHE A 193 3.81 9.43 13.26
N ASP A 194 4.93 9.85 12.69
CA ASP A 194 5.49 11.18 12.87
C ASP A 194 5.17 12.06 11.67
N ILE A 195 4.89 13.35 11.91
CA ILE A 195 4.74 14.34 10.84
C ILE A 195 6.12 14.75 10.34
N SER A 196 6.36 14.63 9.04
CA SER A 196 7.60 15.07 8.41
C SER A 196 7.49 16.47 7.82
N ASP A 197 6.35 16.75 7.19
CA ASP A 197 6.09 18.04 6.57
C ASP A 197 4.58 18.30 6.52
N CYS A 198 4.19 19.55 6.35
CA CYS A 198 2.80 19.94 6.16
C CYS A 198 2.66 21.19 5.29
N LEU A 199 1.69 21.14 4.38
CA LEU A 199 1.16 22.31 3.70
C LEU A 199 -0.21 22.61 4.29
N LEU A 200 -0.30 23.72 5.01
CA LEU A 200 -1.46 24.05 5.85
C LEU A 200 -2.79 23.86 5.13
N ARG A 201 -3.65 23.00 5.71
CA ARG A 201 -4.99 22.66 5.25
C ARG A 201 -5.09 21.96 3.89
N GLU A 202 -3.96 21.57 3.31
CA GLU A 202 -3.94 20.94 1.99
C GLU A 202 -3.35 19.54 2.03
N CYS A 203 -2.20 19.36 2.72
CA CYS A 203 -1.47 18.11 2.68
C CYS A 203 -0.56 17.92 3.92
N VAL A 204 -0.48 16.67 4.41
CA VAL A 204 0.43 16.29 5.50
C VAL A 204 1.17 15.01 5.11
N TRP A 205 2.49 15.03 5.25
CA TRP A 205 3.38 13.90 5.01
C TRP A 205 3.70 13.21 6.33
N LEU A 206 3.36 11.93 6.42
CA LEU A 206 3.50 11.10 7.61
C LEU A 206 4.51 9.98 7.37
N ARG A 207 5.40 9.73 8.33
CA ARG A 207 6.38 8.64 8.30
C ARG A 207 6.19 7.68 9.45
N CYS A 208 6.43 6.41 9.19
CA CYS A 208 6.55 5.37 10.22
C CYS A 208 7.98 4.79 10.35
N ASN A 209 8.85 5.15 9.43
CA ASN A 209 10.26 4.72 9.39
C ASN A 209 11.19 5.91 9.07
N SER A 210 12.39 5.65 8.51
CA SER A 210 13.35 6.69 8.14
C SER A 210 12.98 7.47 6.87
N ASP A 211 12.09 6.96 6.03
CA ASP A 211 11.63 7.67 4.83
C ASP A 211 10.89 8.96 5.20
N HIS A 212 11.06 10.01 4.40
CA HIS A 212 10.35 11.26 4.62
C HIS A 212 8.84 11.04 4.75
N HIS A 213 8.28 10.12 3.98
CA HIS A 213 6.87 9.76 4.10
C HIS A 213 6.60 8.34 3.64
N THR A 214 5.63 7.75 4.32
CA THR A 214 5.03 6.43 4.02
C THR A 214 3.55 6.59 3.71
N LEU A 215 2.91 7.60 4.31
CA LEU A 215 1.53 7.98 4.09
C LEU A 215 1.44 9.48 3.84
N ILE A 216 0.72 9.88 2.80
CA ILE A 216 0.39 11.27 2.53
C ILE A 216 -1.13 11.42 2.66
N LEU A 217 -1.56 12.40 3.45
CA LEU A 217 -2.97 12.75 3.60
C LEU A 217 -3.20 14.11 2.95
N MET A 218 -4.14 14.18 2.00
CA MET A 218 -4.45 15.36 1.21
C MET A 218 -5.91 15.76 1.39
N GLN A 219 -6.17 17.06 1.52
CA GLN A 219 -7.53 17.56 1.54
C GLN A 219 -8.21 17.33 0.18
N GLY A 220 -9.34 16.63 0.18
CA GLY A 220 -10.06 16.33 -1.07
C GLY A 220 -11.23 15.39 -0.88
N ASN A 221 -11.72 14.82 -1.96
CA ASN A 221 -12.73 13.76 -1.92
C ASN A 221 -12.04 12.43 -1.57
N GLN A 222 -12.66 11.66 -0.69
CA GLN A 222 -12.10 10.40 -0.23
C GLN A 222 -11.68 9.46 -1.38
N GLY A 223 -10.43 8.99 -1.34
CA GLY A 223 -9.91 8.04 -2.32
C GLY A 223 -8.39 7.97 -2.34
N ILE A 224 -7.86 7.12 -3.23
CA ILE A 224 -6.43 7.06 -3.53
C ILE A 224 -6.10 8.24 -4.46
N ASP A 225 -5.10 9.05 -4.10
CA ASP A 225 -4.48 9.98 -5.02
C ASP A 225 -3.44 9.24 -5.89
N HIS A 226 -2.47 8.59 -5.24
CA HIS A 226 -1.48 7.75 -5.92
C HIS A 226 -0.85 6.71 -5.01
N ILE A 227 -0.23 5.70 -5.63
CA ILE A 227 0.60 4.68 -4.97
C ILE A 227 2.03 4.90 -5.45
N GLY A 228 2.96 5.09 -4.51
CA GLY A 228 4.36 5.38 -4.77
C GLY A 228 5.26 4.16 -4.67
N PHE A 229 6.11 3.96 -5.67
CA PHE A 229 7.12 2.90 -5.70
C PHE A 229 8.52 3.48 -5.84
N ALA A 230 9.45 2.95 -5.06
CA ALA A 230 10.82 3.41 -5.03
C ALA A 230 11.63 2.95 -6.26
N LEU A 231 12.53 3.80 -6.68
CA LEU A 231 13.57 3.50 -7.67
C LEU A 231 14.96 3.68 -7.05
N PRO A 232 15.99 2.99 -7.58
CA PRO A 232 17.33 3.07 -6.99
C PRO A 232 17.96 4.47 -7.10
N ASP A 233 17.69 5.21 -8.18
CA ASP A 233 18.28 6.52 -8.44
C ASP A 233 17.54 7.30 -9.54
N GLY A 234 17.94 8.56 -9.75
CA GLY A 234 17.37 9.42 -10.79
C GLY A 234 17.67 8.97 -12.23
N THR A 235 18.71 8.19 -12.46
CA THR A 235 19.01 7.62 -13.79
C THR A 235 17.97 6.55 -14.13
N ALA A 236 17.59 5.75 -13.14
CA ALA A 236 16.50 4.79 -13.29
C ALA A 236 15.18 5.49 -13.65
N LEU A 237 14.91 6.66 -13.07
CA LEU A 237 13.69 7.42 -13.37
C LEU A 237 13.58 7.80 -14.85
N LEU A 238 14.64 8.32 -15.47
CA LEU A 238 14.66 8.65 -16.90
C LEU A 238 14.48 7.40 -17.76
N ALA A 239 15.16 6.32 -17.38
CA ALA A 239 15.01 5.04 -18.09
C ALA A 239 13.59 4.43 -17.93
N TRP A 240 12.87 4.77 -16.87
CA TRP A 240 11.46 4.44 -16.71
C TRP A 240 10.57 5.26 -17.63
N ALA A 241 10.84 6.56 -17.84
CA ALA A 241 10.10 7.36 -18.82
C ALA A 241 10.18 6.77 -20.23
N ASP A 242 11.38 6.34 -20.66
CA ASP A 242 11.57 5.62 -21.94
C ASP A 242 10.84 4.28 -21.97
N HIS A 243 10.85 3.54 -20.88
CA HIS A 243 10.19 2.25 -20.77
C HIS A 243 8.67 2.40 -20.91
N LEU A 244 8.06 3.34 -20.18
CA LEU A 244 6.62 3.63 -20.23
C LEU A 244 6.20 4.08 -21.64
N SER A 245 7.03 4.90 -22.31
CA SER A 245 6.80 5.32 -23.68
C SER A 245 6.73 4.12 -24.66
N ARG A 246 7.65 3.14 -24.53
CA ARG A 246 7.62 1.91 -25.34
C ARG A 246 6.36 1.07 -25.11
N HIS A 247 5.81 1.12 -23.88
CA HIS A 247 4.57 0.45 -23.51
C HIS A 247 3.32 1.29 -23.78
N ARG A 248 3.47 2.47 -24.43
CA ARG A 248 2.37 3.40 -24.73
C ARG A 248 1.60 3.86 -23.47
N THR A 249 2.29 3.94 -22.35
CA THR A 249 1.77 4.46 -21.09
C THR A 249 2.19 5.91 -20.95
N PRO A 250 1.28 6.89 -21.15
CA PRO A 250 1.63 8.30 -21.10
C PRO A 250 1.93 8.75 -19.68
N LEU A 251 2.89 9.67 -19.55
CA LEU A 251 3.13 10.35 -18.27
C LEU A 251 2.00 11.36 -18.03
N LEU A 252 1.49 11.36 -16.81
CA LEU A 252 0.55 12.36 -16.32
C LEU A 252 1.28 13.57 -15.75
N TRP A 253 2.43 13.33 -15.08
CA TRP A 253 3.24 14.39 -14.49
C TRP A 253 4.70 13.94 -14.37
N GLY A 254 5.62 14.92 -14.47
CA GLY A 254 7.06 14.68 -14.39
C GLY A 254 7.70 14.32 -15.74
N PRO A 255 8.99 13.92 -15.74
CA PRO A 255 9.89 13.88 -14.60
C PRO A 255 10.03 15.23 -13.90
N GLY A 256 10.04 15.22 -12.58
CA GLY A 256 10.14 16.43 -11.76
C GLY A 256 10.83 16.17 -10.43
N ARG A 257 10.88 17.21 -9.57
CA ARG A 257 11.38 17.11 -8.20
C ARG A 257 10.33 17.69 -7.25
N HIS A 258 9.98 16.92 -6.21
CA HIS A 258 9.10 17.39 -5.15
C HIS A 258 9.82 18.38 -4.22
N GLY A 259 9.07 19.34 -3.65
CA GLY A 259 9.57 20.23 -2.60
C GLY A 259 9.65 19.47 -1.26
N ALA A 260 8.55 18.87 -0.84
CA ALA A 260 8.51 17.98 0.32
C ALA A 260 9.15 16.62 -0.04
N GLY A 261 10.06 16.12 0.80
CA GLY A 261 10.77 14.86 0.55
C GLY A 261 11.92 14.95 -0.45
N ASN A 262 12.00 16.01 -1.27
CA ASN A 262 13.09 16.31 -2.21
C ASN A 262 13.41 15.19 -3.22
N ASP A 263 12.50 14.27 -3.45
CA ASP A 263 12.65 13.16 -4.37
C ASP A 263 12.40 13.57 -5.84
N LEU A 264 13.05 12.86 -6.75
CA LEU A 264 12.73 12.89 -8.18
C LEU A 264 11.56 11.96 -8.44
N PHE A 265 10.61 12.39 -9.26
CA PHE A 265 9.40 11.61 -9.51
C PHE A 265 8.92 11.68 -10.96
N LEU A 266 8.11 10.71 -11.33
CA LEU A 266 7.20 10.74 -12.46
C LEU A 266 5.91 10.00 -12.11
N ARG A 267 4.79 10.41 -12.74
CA ARG A 267 3.47 9.79 -12.56
C ARG A 267 2.85 9.35 -13.87
N PHE A 268 2.14 8.24 -13.82
CA PHE A 268 1.31 7.71 -14.89
C PHE A 268 0.10 7.02 -14.28
N ALA A 269 -0.84 6.55 -15.10
CA ALA A 269 -1.99 5.77 -14.62
C ALA A 269 -1.87 4.31 -15.02
N ASP A 270 -2.38 3.42 -14.17
CA ASP A 270 -2.66 2.04 -14.53
C ASP A 270 -3.89 1.96 -15.46
N PRO A 271 -4.25 0.78 -16.01
CA PRO A 271 -5.38 0.63 -16.94
C PRO A 271 -6.73 1.09 -16.37
N GLU A 272 -6.90 1.10 -15.06
CA GLU A 272 -8.12 1.53 -14.39
C GLU A 272 -8.06 2.96 -13.84
N GLY A 273 -6.96 3.67 -14.08
CA GLY A 273 -6.81 5.07 -13.76
C GLY A 273 -6.31 5.36 -12.34
N ILE A 274 -5.81 4.35 -11.60
CA ILE A 274 -5.06 4.59 -10.36
C ILE A 274 -3.73 5.24 -10.75
N GLN A 275 -3.41 6.38 -10.15
CA GLN A 275 -2.13 7.01 -10.38
C GLN A 275 -1.02 6.26 -9.67
N ILE A 276 0.05 5.99 -10.41
CA ILE A 276 1.28 5.38 -9.92
C ILE A 276 2.38 6.42 -9.98
N GLU A 277 3.08 6.59 -8.87
CA GLU A 277 4.29 7.41 -8.80
C GLU A 277 5.52 6.51 -8.72
N LEU A 278 6.53 6.81 -9.52
CA LEU A 278 7.87 6.27 -9.36
C LEU A 278 8.75 7.38 -8.82
N SER A 279 9.45 7.11 -7.73
CA SER A 279 10.21 8.09 -6.97
C SER A 279 11.63 7.62 -6.67
N ALA A 280 12.59 8.52 -6.72
CA ALA A 280 14.00 8.25 -6.46
C ALA A 280 14.62 9.33 -5.57
N GLY A 281 15.41 8.89 -4.59
CA GLY A 281 16.15 9.79 -3.72
C GLY A 281 15.28 10.51 -2.69
N LEU A 282 14.23 9.84 -2.20
CA LEU A 282 13.41 10.36 -1.10
C LEU A 282 14.29 10.66 0.12
N GLN A 283 14.09 11.83 0.71
CA GLN A 283 14.80 12.26 1.91
C GLN A 283 14.61 11.25 3.04
N GLN A 284 15.69 11.03 3.80
CA GLN A 284 15.73 10.14 4.97
C GLN A 284 15.93 10.96 6.25
N TYR A 285 15.36 10.47 7.37
CA TYR A 285 15.52 11.02 8.72
C TYR A 285 16.37 10.12 9.61
#